data_d2dc429f93e0e28a3d149cc0eadf1781
#
_entry.id   d2dc429f93e0e28a3d149cc0eadf1781
#
_cell.length_a   1.000
_cell.length_b   1.000
_cell.length_c   1.000
_cell.angle_alpha   90.00
_cell.angle_beta   90.00
_cell.angle_gamma   90.00
#
_symmetry.space_group_name_H-M   'P 1'
#
loop_
_entity.id
_entity.type
_entity.pdbx_description
1 polymer ?
#
loop_
_entity_poly.entity_id
_entity_poly.type
_entity_poly.pdbx_seq_one_letter_code
_entity_poly.pdbx_strand_id
1 'polypeptide(L)'
;MDYEIKPTNRKDLRLYAKLFRSVCGVSQSEPIDPVALLDRLQDLEGFDGVRYEIVYNNALGGNVPARCLKDDDGYVIQIKEKVYLGAYERKIGGDRMHIIHEIMHVYLDKLGFKPIYSRQLREKLPPYRSLEWATMAIAGEVMMPYEFTVGMGTKELMSVYGVSKAAAEKRQKYELLT
;
A
#
# COMPACT_ATOMS: atom_id res chain seq x y z
N MET A 1 -6.63 9.54 -9.34
CA MET A 1 -7.63 10.56 -8.86
C MET A 1 -7.70 10.39 -7.36
N ASP A 2 -7.58 11.46 -6.59
CA ASP A 2 -7.63 11.39 -5.12
C ASP A 2 -9.07 11.60 -4.64
N TYR A 3 -9.41 11.02 -3.51
CA TYR A 3 -10.74 11.11 -2.91
C TYR A 3 -10.65 11.64 -1.49
N GLU A 4 -11.64 12.44 -1.09
CA GLU A 4 -11.78 12.88 0.28
C GLU A 4 -12.31 11.74 1.15
N ILE A 5 -11.72 11.57 2.33
CA ILE A 5 -12.12 10.62 3.37
C ILE A 5 -12.35 11.33 4.71
N LYS A 6 -12.94 10.63 5.68
CA LYS A 6 -12.94 11.10 7.06
C LYS A 6 -11.50 11.34 7.53
N PRO A 7 -11.24 12.41 8.29
CA PRO A 7 -9.91 12.70 8.77
C PRO A 7 -9.25 11.51 9.47
N THR A 8 -8.01 11.24 9.10
CA THR A 8 -7.19 10.21 9.74
C THR A 8 -5.80 10.77 10.04
N ASN A 9 -5.05 10.08 10.86
CA ASN A 9 -3.70 10.47 11.25
C ASN A 9 -2.75 9.27 11.17
N ARG A 10 -1.45 9.55 11.23
CA ARG A 10 -0.44 8.52 11.08
C ARG A 10 -0.42 7.50 12.23
N LYS A 11 -0.78 7.92 13.43
CA LYS A 11 -0.84 7.03 14.61
C LYS A 11 -1.90 5.94 14.42
N ASP A 12 -3.08 6.33 13.92
CA ASP A 12 -4.15 5.37 13.63
C ASP A 12 -3.76 4.45 12.48
N LEU A 13 -3.13 4.99 11.42
CA LEU A 13 -2.66 4.19 10.30
C LEU A 13 -1.58 3.18 10.71
N ARG A 14 -0.70 3.50 11.69
CA ARG A 14 0.25 2.54 12.28
C ARG A 14 -0.47 1.39 12.99
N LEU A 15 -1.54 1.70 13.73
CA LEU A 15 -2.33 0.66 14.38
C LEU A 15 -2.97 -0.27 13.34
N TYR A 16 -3.59 0.27 12.31
CA TYR A 16 -4.16 -0.53 11.22
C TYR A 16 -3.10 -1.33 10.47
N ALA A 17 -1.90 -0.79 10.26
CA ALA A 17 -0.80 -1.54 9.67
C ALA A 17 -0.38 -2.74 10.52
N LYS A 18 -0.31 -2.59 11.85
CA LYS A 18 -0.04 -3.70 12.78
C LYS A 18 -1.12 -4.77 12.71
N LEU A 19 -2.39 -4.37 12.66
CA LEU A 19 -3.52 -5.30 12.53
C LEU A 19 -3.44 -6.06 11.20
N PHE A 20 -3.16 -5.37 10.10
CA PHE A 20 -2.98 -5.99 8.80
C PHE A 20 -1.87 -7.04 8.81
N ARG A 21 -0.71 -6.71 9.37
CA ARG A 21 0.41 -7.67 9.50
C ARG A 21 0.02 -8.90 10.34
N SER A 22 -0.75 -8.70 11.40
CA SER A 22 -1.26 -9.81 12.23
C SER A 22 -2.22 -10.70 11.44
N VAL A 23 -3.15 -10.13 10.67
CA VAL A 23 -4.06 -10.89 9.78
C VAL A 23 -3.26 -11.68 8.74
N CYS A 24 -2.18 -11.11 8.20
CA CYS A 24 -1.28 -11.81 7.29
C CYS A 24 -0.43 -12.90 7.94
N GLY A 25 -0.44 -13.02 9.27
CA GLY A 25 0.42 -13.95 10.01
C GLY A 25 1.91 -13.60 9.90
N VAL A 26 2.24 -12.32 9.67
CA VAL A 26 3.62 -11.84 9.54
C VAL A 26 4.05 -11.14 10.83
N SER A 27 5.21 -11.51 11.36
CA SER A 27 5.80 -10.84 12.53
C SER A 27 5.99 -9.35 12.28
N GLN A 28 5.85 -8.53 13.32
CA GLN A 28 6.01 -7.08 13.21
C GLN A 28 7.43 -6.65 12.80
N SER A 29 8.44 -7.48 13.01
CA SER A 29 9.85 -7.20 12.65
C SER A 29 10.27 -7.75 11.28
N GLU A 30 9.51 -8.70 10.70
CA GLU A 30 9.88 -9.36 9.46
C GLU A 30 9.49 -8.54 8.22
N PRO A 31 10.29 -8.58 7.14
CA PRO A 31 9.90 -8.02 5.85
C PRO A 31 8.66 -8.72 5.28
N ILE A 32 7.79 -7.96 4.61
CA ILE A 32 6.68 -8.53 3.83
C ILE A 32 7.12 -8.66 2.36
N ASP A 33 6.80 -9.79 1.74
CA ASP A 33 6.85 -9.93 0.28
C ASP A 33 5.46 -9.68 -0.31
N PRO A 34 5.24 -8.53 -1.00
CA PRO A 34 3.93 -8.19 -1.56
C PRO A 34 3.44 -9.17 -2.62
N VAL A 35 4.34 -9.85 -3.34
CA VAL A 35 3.97 -10.84 -4.36
C VAL A 35 3.46 -12.12 -3.70
N ALA A 36 4.19 -12.64 -2.72
CA ALA A 36 3.73 -13.78 -1.94
C ALA A 36 2.43 -13.48 -1.19
N LEU A 37 2.20 -12.22 -0.82
CA LEU A 37 0.96 -11.78 -0.19
C LEU A 37 -0.22 -11.82 -1.18
N LEU A 38 -0.03 -11.43 -2.45
CA LEU A 38 -1.07 -11.51 -3.48
C LEU A 38 -1.62 -12.93 -3.62
N ASP A 39 -0.74 -13.94 -3.64
CA ASP A 39 -1.13 -15.35 -3.81
C ASP A 39 -1.97 -15.88 -2.65
N ARG A 40 -1.88 -15.26 -1.48
CA ARG A 40 -2.61 -15.65 -0.27
C ARG A 40 -3.76 -14.72 0.08
N LEU A 41 -3.93 -13.63 -0.68
CA LEU A 41 -4.79 -12.53 -0.26
C LEU A 41 -6.23 -12.96 -0.02
N GLN A 42 -6.81 -13.79 -0.92
CA GLN A 42 -8.17 -14.29 -0.80
C GLN A 42 -8.40 -15.23 0.40
N ASP A 43 -7.33 -15.85 0.92
CA ASP A 43 -7.39 -16.77 2.06
C ASP A 43 -7.32 -16.03 3.41
N LEU A 44 -7.05 -14.73 3.38
CA LEU A 44 -6.95 -13.92 4.59
C LEU A 44 -8.34 -13.51 5.08
N GLU A 45 -8.54 -13.54 6.38
CA GLU A 45 -9.77 -13.09 7.01
C GLU A 45 -10.12 -11.66 6.60
N GLY A 46 -11.34 -11.48 6.12
CA GLY A 46 -11.84 -10.19 5.63
C GLY A 46 -11.41 -9.81 4.22
N PHE A 47 -10.67 -10.66 3.49
CA PHE A 47 -10.27 -10.42 2.10
C PHE A 47 -11.03 -11.28 1.08
N ASP A 48 -12.16 -11.87 1.49
CA ASP A 48 -13.04 -12.59 0.58
C ASP A 48 -13.40 -11.73 -0.65
N GLY A 49 -13.40 -12.35 -1.82
CA GLY A 49 -13.68 -11.67 -3.09
C GLY A 49 -12.56 -10.74 -3.59
N VAL A 50 -11.36 -10.81 -3.01
CA VAL A 50 -10.20 -10.07 -3.50
C VAL A 50 -9.37 -10.98 -4.41
N ARG A 51 -9.15 -10.55 -5.65
CA ARG A 51 -8.34 -11.26 -6.63
C ARG A 51 -7.35 -10.31 -7.30
N TYR A 52 -6.36 -10.85 -7.99
CA TYR A 52 -5.47 -10.05 -8.81
C TYR A 52 -5.33 -10.61 -10.23
N GLU A 53 -4.95 -9.76 -11.15
CA GLU A 53 -4.74 -10.06 -12.56
C GLU A 53 -3.44 -9.41 -13.03
N ILE A 54 -2.61 -10.19 -13.73
CA ILE A 54 -1.46 -9.65 -14.46
C ILE A 54 -1.94 -9.22 -15.84
N VAL A 55 -1.78 -7.94 -16.15
CA VAL A 55 -2.28 -7.36 -17.40
C VAL A 55 -1.13 -6.87 -18.29
N TYR A 56 -1.38 -6.79 -19.60
CA TYR A 56 -0.40 -6.26 -20.55
C TYR A 56 0.06 -4.84 -20.17
N ASN A 57 1.30 -4.51 -20.50
CA ASN A 57 1.91 -3.23 -20.13
C ASN A 57 1.19 -1.99 -20.67
N ASN A 58 0.40 -2.12 -21.73
CA ASN A 58 -0.41 -1.06 -22.32
C ASN A 58 -1.86 -1.01 -21.81
N ALA A 59 -2.30 -1.97 -20.98
CA ALA A 59 -3.70 -2.10 -20.58
C ALA A 59 -4.19 -1.00 -19.62
N LEU A 60 -3.31 -0.41 -18.80
CA LEU A 60 -3.69 0.55 -17.74
C LEU A 60 -3.38 2.02 -18.06
N GLY A 61 -3.08 2.35 -19.31
CA GLY A 61 -2.59 3.69 -19.67
C GLY A 61 -1.11 3.92 -19.26
N GLY A 62 -0.52 5.03 -19.73
CA GLY A 62 0.94 5.21 -19.72
C GLY A 62 1.62 5.05 -18.37
N ASN A 63 1.20 5.82 -17.39
CA ASN A 63 1.92 5.96 -16.11
C ASN A 63 1.27 5.20 -14.93
N VAL A 64 0.24 4.37 -15.16
CA VAL A 64 -0.41 3.60 -14.11
C VAL A 64 0.28 2.24 -13.99
N PRO A 65 1.03 1.94 -12.92
CA PRO A 65 1.76 0.68 -12.74
C PRO A 65 0.82 -0.48 -12.37
N ALA A 66 -0.14 -0.21 -11.51
CA ALA A 66 -1.19 -1.10 -11.05
C ALA A 66 -2.42 -0.27 -10.68
N ARG A 67 -3.56 -0.91 -10.51
CA ARG A 67 -4.78 -0.28 -9.98
C ARG A 67 -5.67 -1.29 -9.29
N CYS A 68 -6.40 -0.83 -8.30
CA CYS A 68 -7.49 -1.58 -7.67
C CYS A 68 -8.84 -1.11 -8.23
N LEU A 69 -9.69 -2.06 -8.57
CA LEU A 69 -11.08 -1.82 -9.00
C LEU A 69 -12.01 -2.63 -8.09
N LYS A 70 -13.23 -2.12 -7.92
CA LYS A 70 -14.32 -2.84 -7.27
C LYS A 70 -15.36 -3.18 -8.31
N ASP A 71 -15.80 -4.43 -8.33
CA ASP A 71 -16.88 -4.93 -9.18
C ASP A 71 -17.94 -5.68 -8.34
N ASP A 72 -18.88 -6.36 -9.01
CA ASP A 72 -19.98 -7.07 -8.36
C ASP A 72 -19.49 -8.27 -7.52
N ASP A 73 -18.35 -8.86 -7.91
CA ASP A 73 -17.74 -10.02 -7.25
C ASP A 73 -16.73 -9.63 -6.13
N GLY A 74 -16.42 -8.35 -5.99
CA GLY A 74 -15.49 -7.86 -4.97
C GLY A 74 -14.44 -6.89 -5.50
N TYR A 75 -13.15 -7.22 -5.34
CA TYR A 75 -12.04 -6.36 -5.75
C TYR A 75 -11.11 -7.09 -6.72
N VAL A 76 -10.66 -6.39 -7.75
CA VAL A 76 -9.59 -6.86 -8.62
C VAL A 76 -8.41 -5.90 -8.61
N ILE A 77 -7.22 -6.42 -8.31
CA ILE A 77 -5.96 -5.69 -8.37
C ILE A 77 -5.31 -6.02 -9.72
N GLN A 78 -5.30 -5.08 -10.64
CA GLN A 78 -4.69 -5.23 -11.95
C GLN A 78 -3.25 -4.71 -11.90
N ILE A 79 -2.29 -5.54 -12.26
CA ILE A 79 -0.85 -5.24 -12.17
C ILE A 79 -0.23 -5.42 -13.56
N LYS A 80 0.45 -4.39 -14.06
CA LYS A 80 1.20 -4.54 -15.31
C LYS A 80 2.26 -5.64 -15.18
N GLU A 81 2.39 -6.47 -16.21
CA GLU A 81 3.38 -7.57 -16.26
C GLU A 81 4.80 -7.11 -15.88
N LYS A 82 5.25 -5.97 -16.41
CA LYS A 82 6.59 -5.42 -16.07
C LYS A 82 6.75 -5.09 -14.58
N VAL A 83 5.67 -4.67 -13.91
CA VAL A 83 5.66 -4.34 -12.48
C VAL A 83 5.67 -5.62 -11.66
N TYR A 84 4.86 -6.61 -12.04
CA TYR A 84 4.84 -7.91 -11.40
C TYR A 84 6.23 -8.59 -11.48
N LEU A 85 6.81 -8.69 -12.67
CA LEU A 85 8.15 -9.27 -12.87
C LEU A 85 9.25 -8.45 -12.19
N GLY A 86 9.09 -7.12 -12.14
CA GLY A 86 9.96 -6.22 -11.38
C GLY A 86 9.96 -6.53 -9.89
N ALA A 87 8.80 -6.75 -9.31
CA ALA A 87 8.65 -7.10 -7.90
C ALA A 87 9.07 -8.54 -7.60
N TYR A 88 8.67 -9.50 -8.45
CA TYR A 88 8.86 -10.93 -8.23
C TYR A 88 10.31 -11.37 -8.50
N GLU A 89 10.83 -11.13 -9.71
CA GLU A 89 12.15 -11.63 -10.13
C GLU A 89 13.27 -10.68 -9.73
N ARG A 90 13.12 -9.40 -10.07
CA ARG A 90 14.18 -8.39 -9.94
C ARG A 90 14.20 -7.70 -8.58
N LYS A 91 13.22 -7.98 -7.73
CA LYS A 91 13.08 -7.41 -6.36
C LYS A 91 13.12 -5.86 -6.34
N ILE A 92 12.57 -5.23 -7.38
CA ILE A 92 12.54 -3.76 -7.50
C ILE A 92 11.62 -3.18 -6.42
N GLY A 93 12.19 -2.40 -5.50
CA GLY A 93 11.45 -1.85 -4.37
C GLY A 93 10.30 -0.92 -4.76
N GLY A 94 10.40 -0.19 -5.88
CA GLY A 94 9.32 0.63 -6.42
C GLY A 94 8.11 -0.22 -6.85
N ASP A 95 8.37 -1.31 -7.57
CA ASP A 95 7.33 -2.22 -8.04
C ASP A 95 6.65 -2.94 -6.87
N ARG A 96 7.42 -3.35 -5.86
CA ARG A 96 6.89 -3.90 -4.60
C ARG A 96 6.00 -2.90 -3.86
N MET A 97 6.39 -1.62 -3.82
CA MET A 97 5.59 -0.57 -3.21
C MET A 97 4.29 -0.29 -3.96
N HIS A 98 4.27 -0.42 -5.30
CA HIS A 98 3.05 -0.31 -6.08
C HIS A 98 2.04 -1.41 -5.75
N ILE A 99 2.50 -2.66 -5.64
CA ILE A 99 1.64 -3.79 -5.30
C ILE A 99 1.01 -3.61 -3.91
N ILE A 100 1.83 -3.31 -2.89
CA ILE A 100 1.30 -3.13 -1.53
C ILE A 100 0.35 -1.93 -1.44
N HIS A 101 0.58 -0.87 -2.23
CA HIS A 101 -0.31 0.28 -2.30
C HIS A 101 -1.72 -0.13 -2.75
N GLU A 102 -1.84 -0.94 -3.80
CA GLU A 102 -3.15 -1.40 -4.27
C GLU A 102 -3.85 -2.34 -3.26
N ILE A 103 -3.10 -3.20 -2.58
CA ILE A 103 -3.64 -4.01 -1.47
C ILE A 103 -4.17 -3.11 -0.35
N MET A 104 -3.49 -2.01 -0.05
CA MET A 104 -3.92 -1.07 0.99
C MET A 104 -5.18 -0.28 0.59
N HIS A 105 -5.44 -0.03 -0.69
CA HIS A 105 -6.74 0.49 -1.13
C HIS A 105 -7.89 -0.44 -0.73
N VAL A 106 -7.74 -1.74 -0.98
CA VAL A 106 -8.73 -2.74 -0.55
C VAL A 106 -8.90 -2.73 0.97
N TYR A 107 -7.80 -2.78 1.70
CA TYR A 107 -7.81 -2.83 3.15
C TYR A 107 -8.49 -1.62 3.77
N LEU A 108 -8.14 -0.41 3.33
CA LEU A 108 -8.76 0.83 3.81
C LEU A 108 -10.25 0.89 3.49
N ASP A 109 -10.68 0.46 2.29
CA ASP A 109 -12.10 0.39 1.95
C ASP A 109 -12.86 -0.56 2.88
N LYS A 110 -12.29 -1.72 3.20
CA LYS A 110 -12.86 -2.69 4.16
C LYS A 110 -12.89 -2.17 5.59
N LEU A 111 -11.95 -1.33 5.99
CA LEU A 111 -11.97 -0.60 7.28
C LEU A 111 -12.96 0.56 7.31
N GLY A 112 -13.66 0.84 6.21
CA GLY A 112 -14.67 1.88 6.14
C GLY A 112 -14.15 3.28 5.75
N PHE A 113 -12.93 3.39 5.22
CA PHE A 113 -12.42 4.62 4.62
C PHE A 113 -13.06 4.85 3.24
N LYS A 114 -14.35 5.18 3.26
CA LYS A 114 -15.12 5.40 2.03
C LYS A 114 -14.92 6.82 1.52
N PRO A 115 -14.86 7.01 0.18
CA PRO A 115 -14.89 8.32 -0.43
C PRO A 115 -16.08 9.14 0.06
N ILE A 116 -15.83 10.35 0.50
CA ILE A 116 -16.87 11.33 0.77
C ILE A 116 -17.18 12.01 -0.56
N TYR A 117 -18.33 11.75 -1.14
CA TYR A 117 -18.79 12.42 -2.35
C TYR A 117 -19.20 13.86 -2.01
N SER A 118 -18.21 14.74 -1.83
CA SER A 118 -18.42 16.17 -1.83
C SER A 118 -18.25 16.73 -3.24
N ARG A 119 -19.05 17.74 -3.58
CA ARG A 119 -19.00 18.46 -4.87
C ARG A 119 -17.54 18.77 -5.22
N GLN A 120 -17.14 18.38 -6.42
CA GLN A 120 -15.88 18.69 -7.15
C GLN A 120 -14.90 19.55 -6.35
N LEU A 121 -13.97 18.91 -5.64
CA LEU A 121 -12.86 19.61 -5.03
C LEU A 121 -11.92 20.07 -6.14
N ARG A 122 -11.94 21.38 -6.44
CA ARG A 122 -10.97 22.05 -7.30
C ARG A 122 -9.63 22.26 -6.59
N GLU A 123 -9.58 22.03 -5.27
CA GLU A 123 -8.42 22.27 -4.44
C GLU A 123 -7.76 20.96 -4.03
N LYS A 124 -6.45 21.01 -3.82
CA LYS A 124 -5.67 19.87 -3.34
C LYS A 124 -6.11 19.53 -1.91
N LEU A 125 -6.51 18.28 -1.70
CA LEU A 125 -6.91 17.79 -0.38
C LEU A 125 -5.77 17.90 0.64
N PRO A 126 -6.06 18.30 1.88
CA PRO A 126 -5.07 18.19 2.94
C PRO A 126 -4.76 16.70 3.20
N PRO A 127 -3.50 16.36 3.55
CA PRO A 127 -3.08 14.96 3.69
C PRO A 127 -4.00 14.11 4.56
N TYR A 128 -4.41 14.61 5.72
CA TYR A 128 -5.25 13.88 6.67
C TYR A 128 -6.69 13.60 6.19
N ARG A 129 -7.10 14.13 5.03
CA ARG A 129 -8.39 13.89 4.37
C ARG A 129 -8.23 13.25 2.99
N SER A 130 -7.03 12.91 2.57
CA SER A 130 -6.70 12.31 1.27
C SER A 130 -6.62 10.79 1.39
N LEU A 131 -7.41 10.08 0.58
CA LEU A 131 -7.34 8.61 0.49
C LEU A 131 -5.97 8.17 -0.03
N GLU A 132 -5.44 8.83 -1.04
CA GLU A 132 -4.13 8.50 -1.61
C GLU A 132 -3.00 8.68 -0.59
N TRP A 133 -3.06 9.76 0.21
CA TRP A 133 -2.09 9.95 1.28
C TRP A 133 -2.21 8.86 2.34
N ALA A 134 -3.43 8.51 2.76
CA ALA A 134 -3.67 7.46 3.76
C ALA A 134 -3.16 6.10 3.24
N THR A 135 -3.45 5.77 1.98
CA THR A 135 -3.00 4.53 1.34
C THR A 135 -1.47 4.46 1.25
N MET A 136 -0.83 5.54 0.81
CA MET A 136 0.64 5.60 0.80
C MET A 136 1.25 5.51 2.20
N ALA A 137 0.63 6.15 3.18
CA ALA A 137 1.13 6.16 4.55
C ALA A 137 1.04 4.76 5.18
N ILE A 138 -0.12 4.08 5.05
CA ILE A 138 -0.29 2.73 5.60
C ILE A 138 0.56 1.70 4.85
N ALA A 139 0.72 1.81 3.53
CA ALA A 139 1.63 0.96 2.76
C ALA A 139 3.08 1.05 3.28
N GLY A 140 3.54 2.27 3.57
CA GLY A 140 4.85 2.49 4.19
C GLY A 140 4.98 1.87 5.58
N GLU A 141 3.96 2.00 6.43
CA GLU A 141 3.95 1.41 7.78
C GLU A 141 3.85 -0.14 7.74
N VAL A 142 3.14 -0.71 6.77
CA VAL A 142 3.07 -2.16 6.56
C VAL A 142 4.42 -2.71 6.11
N MET A 143 5.08 -2.05 5.16
CA MET A 143 6.37 -2.49 4.63
C MET A 143 7.54 -2.22 5.59
N MET A 144 7.50 -1.12 6.32
CA MET A 144 8.56 -0.66 7.23
C MET A 144 7.95 -0.25 8.57
N PRO A 145 7.61 -1.21 9.45
CA PRO A 145 6.98 -0.90 10.74
C PRO A 145 7.83 0.05 11.58
N TYR A 146 7.21 1.12 12.07
CA TYR A 146 7.89 2.21 12.76
C TYR A 146 8.81 1.74 13.88
N GLU A 147 8.31 0.90 14.77
CA GLU A 147 9.02 0.47 15.97
C GLU A 147 10.31 -0.31 15.68
N PHE A 148 10.40 -0.91 14.50
CA PHE A 148 11.54 -1.73 14.08
C PHE A 148 12.46 -1.02 13.07
N THR A 149 12.09 0.17 12.62
CA THR A 149 12.81 0.89 11.57
C THR A 149 13.35 2.24 12.03
N VAL A 150 13.04 2.65 13.26
CA VAL A 150 13.58 3.89 13.86
C VAL A 150 15.10 3.81 13.91
N GLY A 151 15.76 4.85 13.41
CA GLY A 151 17.22 4.97 13.38
C GLY A 151 17.91 4.21 12.24
N MET A 152 17.18 3.42 11.44
CA MET A 152 17.76 2.72 10.29
C MET A 152 18.07 3.70 9.15
N GLY A 153 19.23 3.53 8.52
CA GLY A 153 19.62 4.32 7.35
C GLY A 153 18.85 3.93 6.08
N THR A 154 18.78 4.84 5.09
CA THR A 154 18.09 4.60 3.81
C THR A 154 18.52 3.30 3.14
N LYS A 155 19.85 3.04 3.07
CA LYS A 155 20.37 1.81 2.44
C LYS A 155 19.97 0.55 3.21
N GLU A 156 19.94 0.62 4.52
CA GLU A 156 19.54 -0.47 5.38
C GLU A 156 18.06 -0.81 5.21
N LEU A 157 17.18 0.21 5.24
CA LEU A 157 15.75 0.06 4.95
C LEU A 157 15.49 -0.60 3.59
N MET A 158 16.20 -0.15 2.54
CA MET A 158 16.09 -0.74 1.21
C MET A 158 16.53 -2.20 1.20
N SER A 159 17.63 -2.52 1.87
CA SER A 159 18.19 -3.88 1.89
C SER A 159 17.34 -4.85 2.69
N VAL A 160 16.90 -4.44 3.88
CA VAL A 160 16.14 -5.31 4.80
C VAL A 160 14.69 -5.48 4.34
N TYR A 161 14.02 -4.39 4.00
CA TYR A 161 12.59 -4.40 3.70
C TYR A 161 12.25 -4.44 2.20
N GLY A 162 13.26 -4.36 1.34
CA GLY A 162 13.05 -4.44 -0.12
C GLY A 162 12.19 -3.31 -0.67
N VAL A 163 12.32 -2.11 -0.12
CA VAL A 163 11.57 -0.91 -0.51
C VAL A 163 12.37 -0.01 -1.46
N SER A 164 11.72 0.94 -2.11
CA SER A 164 12.41 1.94 -2.93
C SER A 164 13.16 2.96 -2.07
N LYS A 165 14.19 3.60 -2.65
CA LYS A 165 14.90 4.71 -2.02
C LYS A 165 13.93 5.81 -1.56
N ALA A 166 12.99 6.20 -2.43
CA ALA A 166 12.01 7.23 -2.11
C ALA A 166 11.12 6.84 -0.91
N ALA A 167 10.72 5.56 -0.80
CA ALA A 167 9.95 5.07 0.34
C ALA A 167 10.79 5.10 1.64
N ALA A 168 12.05 4.68 1.57
CA ALA A 168 12.96 4.69 2.71
C ALA A 168 13.25 6.14 3.21
N GLU A 169 13.54 7.08 2.31
CA GLU A 169 13.74 8.49 2.63
C GLU A 169 12.48 9.13 3.24
N LYS A 170 11.31 8.78 2.69
CA LYS A 170 10.03 9.22 3.23
C LYS A 170 9.81 8.68 4.64
N ARG A 171 10.18 7.42 4.90
CA ARG A 171 10.12 6.80 6.22
C ARG A 171 10.93 7.59 7.24
N GLN A 172 12.20 7.87 6.96
CA GLN A 172 13.09 8.62 7.83
C GLN A 172 12.58 10.04 8.12
N LYS A 173 12.03 10.73 7.10
CA LYS A 173 11.45 12.06 7.27
C LYS A 173 10.33 12.09 8.32
N TYR A 174 9.55 11.01 8.44
CA TYR A 174 8.45 10.96 9.40
C TYR A 174 8.88 10.58 10.83
N GLU A 175 10.10 10.10 11.02
CA GLU A 175 10.68 9.92 12.35
C GLU A 175 10.93 11.27 13.05
N LEU A 176 11.21 12.30 12.27
CA LEU A 176 11.46 13.66 12.79
C LEU A 176 10.18 14.41 13.18
N LEU A 177 9.00 13.87 12.86
CA LEU A 177 7.70 14.50 13.07
C LEU A 177 6.88 13.83 14.19
N THR A 178 7.48 12.93 14.91
CA THR A 178 6.91 12.24 16.08
C THR A 178 7.68 12.58 17.34
#